data_8036e595a64fe9f6bc6a2c3915b89ca4
#
_entry.id   8036e595a64fe9f6bc6a2c3915b89ca4
#
_cell.length_a   1.000
_cell.length_b   1.000
_cell.length_c   1.000
_cell.angle_alpha   90.00
_cell.angle_beta   90.00
_cell.angle_gamma   90.00
#
_symmetry.space_group_name_H-M   'P 1'
#
loop_
_entity.id
_entity.type
_entity.pdbx_description
1 polymer ?
#
loop_
_entity_poly.entity_id
_entity_poly.type
_entity_poly.pdbx_seq_one_letter_code
_entity_poly.pdbx_strand_id
1 'polypeptide(L)'
;MRERLFALACVAALVAGSCTPTIRRTPEGAPVAPAEPVPIVIWSSRDLPRQLHAQIKAIDGVRWVTRVSNGMVDLIAVDGATQPLPRRARGAVLPISIAAMDPSPDEGDVVAAALAAGDAVLSETAARIRGMGAGATITLGADTVRRRFRIGAVVPDDNARGREVLIPFSRSTGLGLTRPRALISSVTADRVGAAVATMQTLTEGVRARIRTDGQDDELETGQSQILDFMEIKEIFGEFTYRPTSSLFVDPDQAWEDANIIEVRVPLLGLIKCNKRIVPQLTGAMRELIARGLGGLIRTSNGCYSPRMQVGNTYALSRHAYGIAVDVNATRNPFGEAPSQDPRLVDLMERWGFTWGGRWLVPDGMHFEFVRFVDPPSPPPVPAATAGG
;
A
#
# COMPACT_ATOMS: atom_id res chain seq x y z
N MET A 1 -1.47 -27.77 -24.89
CA MET A 1 -1.68 -29.06 -25.56
C MET A 1 -1.65 -30.18 -24.52
N ARG A 2 -2.77 -30.63 -24.11
CA ARG A 2 -3.26 -31.94 -23.70
C ARG A 2 -4.41 -31.81 -22.71
N GLU A 3 -5.59 -31.71 -23.33
CA GLU A 3 -6.87 -32.04 -22.71
C GLU A 3 -6.92 -33.53 -22.37
N ARG A 4 -7.57 -33.88 -21.27
CA ARG A 4 -8.17 -35.22 -21.10
C ARG A 4 -9.60 -35.09 -20.60
N LEU A 5 -10.51 -35.30 -21.55
CA LEU A 5 -11.90 -35.68 -21.33
C LEU A 5 -11.95 -37.05 -20.62
N PHE A 6 -12.90 -37.20 -19.70
CA PHE A 6 -13.46 -38.51 -19.34
C PHE A 6 -14.96 -38.51 -19.57
N ALA A 7 -15.35 -39.48 -20.40
CA ALA A 7 -16.70 -39.68 -20.88
C ALA A 7 -17.55 -40.50 -19.88
N LEU A 8 -18.84 -40.16 -19.85
CA LEU A 8 -19.92 -40.89 -19.20
C LEU A 8 -20.13 -42.24 -19.90
N ALA A 9 -20.43 -43.26 -19.09
CA ALA A 9 -21.15 -44.47 -19.54
C ALA A 9 -22.33 -44.69 -18.61
N CYS A 10 -23.55 -44.50 -19.15
CA CYS A 10 -24.81 -44.96 -18.56
C CYS A 10 -25.02 -46.46 -18.82
N VAL A 11 -25.33 -47.21 -17.77
CA VAL A 11 -26.03 -48.51 -17.92
C VAL A 11 -27.26 -48.46 -17.04
N ALA A 12 -28.42 -48.60 -17.69
CA ALA A 12 -29.72 -48.72 -17.05
C ALA A 12 -29.94 -50.17 -16.65
N ALA A 13 -30.36 -50.41 -15.41
CA ALA A 13 -31.02 -51.65 -14.98
C ALA A 13 -32.27 -51.30 -14.16
N LEU A 14 -33.43 -51.55 -14.76
CA LEU A 14 -34.74 -51.53 -14.11
C LEU A 14 -34.89 -52.78 -13.25
N VAL A 15 -35.04 -52.61 -11.93
CA VAL A 15 -35.67 -53.62 -11.06
C VAL A 15 -36.65 -52.87 -10.15
N ALA A 16 -37.91 -53.27 -10.29
CA ALA A 16 -39.00 -52.77 -9.43
C ALA A 16 -38.85 -53.37 -8.03
N GLY A 17 -38.68 -52.50 -7.04
CA GLY A 17 -38.73 -52.83 -5.63
C GLY A 17 -39.38 -51.68 -4.87
N SER A 18 -40.46 -51.97 -4.16
CA SER A 18 -41.23 -51.04 -3.33
C SER A 18 -40.33 -50.30 -2.31
N CYS A 19 -40.18 -49.00 -2.49
CA CYS A 19 -39.49 -48.14 -1.54
C CYS A 19 -40.46 -47.59 -0.52
N THR A 20 -40.40 -48.10 0.69
CA THR A 20 -40.80 -47.37 1.89
C THR A 20 -39.80 -46.25 2.12
N PRO A 21 -40.19 -45.00 2.34
CA PRO A 21 -39.24 -43.91 2.60
C PRO A 21 -38.63 -44.08 3.99
N THR A 22 -37.40 -44.56 4.03
CA THR A 22 -36.59 -44.50 5.24
C THR A 22 -36.15 -43.05 5.42
N ILE A 23 -36.77 -42.34 6.35
CA ILE A 23 -36.32 -41.02 6.83
C ILE A 23 -34.92 -41.24 7.40
N ARG A 24 -33.89 -40.90 6.63
CA ARG A 24 -32.55 -40.76 7.18
C ARG A 24 -32.62 -39.57 8.14
N ARG A 25 -32.63 -39.84 9.45
CA ARG A 25 -32.27 -38.84 10.46
C ARG A 25 -30.88 -38.37 10.14
N THR A 26 -30.73 -37.08 9.80
CA THR A 26 -29.44 -36.37 9.80
C THR A 26 -28.83 -36.58 11.17
N PRO A 27 -27.57 -36.99 11.31
CA PRO A 27 -26.95 -37.05 12.64
C PRO A 27 -26.97 -35.67 13.24
N GLU A 28 -27.70 -35.52 14.32
CA GLU A 28 -27.74 -34.34 15.16
C GLU A 28 -26.36 -34.20 15.80
N GLY A 29 -25.64 -33.07 15.56
CA GLY A 29 -24.49 -32.68 16.36
C GLY A 29 -23.11 -33.07 15.86
N ALA A 30 -22.76 -32.81 14.58
CA ALA A 30 -21.37 -32.52 14.33
C ALA A 30 -21.04 -31.18 15.06
N PRO A 31 -20.01 -31.12 15.93
CA PRO A 31 -19.62 -29.85 16.52
C PRO A 31 -19.31 -28.87 15.40
N VAL A 32 -20.05 -27.78 15.32
CA VAL A 32 -19.71 -26.66 14.43
C VAL A 32 -18.32 -26.22 14.85
N ALA A 33 -17.36 -26.34 13.95
CA ALA A 33 -16.01 -25.83 14.20
C ALA A 33 -16.15 -24.38 14.71
N PRO A 34 -15.46 -23.98 15.77
CA PRO A 34 -15.53 -22.62 16.24
C PRO A 34 -15.17 -21.69 15.08
N ALA A 35 -16.05 -20.72 14.83
CA ALA A 35 -15.84 -19.75 13.76
C ALA A 35 -14.46 -19.09 13.94
N GLU A 36 -13.69 -18.99 12.86
CA GLU A 36 -12.36 -18.40 12.91
C GLU A 36 -12.41 -16.97 13.43
N PRO A 37 -11.43 -16.54 14.21
CA PRO A 37 -11.34 -15.18 14.71
C PRO A 37 -11.19 -14.20 13.53
N VAL A 38 -11.85 -13.06 13.64
CA VAL A 38 -11.86 -12.03 12.60
C VAL A 38 -10.80 -10.97 12.91
N PRO A 39 -9.88 -10.65 11.99
CA PRO A 39 -8.97 -9.55 12.15
C PRO A 39 -9.69 -8.21 11.98
N ILE A 40 -9.39 -7.27 12.87
CA ILE A 40 -9.85 -5.89 12.79
C ILE A 40 -8.64 -4.97 12.79
N VAL A 41 -8.55 -4.08 11.82
CA VAL A 41 -7.47 -3.11 11.67
C VAL A 41 -8.00 -1.70 11.96
N ILE A 42 -7.38 -1.02 12.92
CA ILE A 42 -7.55 0.42 13.14
C ILE A 42 -6.33 1.10 12.57
N TRP A 43 -6.50 1.96 11.58
CA TRP A 43 -5.41 2.67 10.92
C TRP A 43 -5.61 4.18 10.94
N SER A 44 -4.51 4.92 11.11
CA SER A 44 -4.48 6.38 11.10
C SER A 44 -3.29 6.90 10.31
N SER A 45 -3.46 8.04 9.63
CA SER A 45 -2.35 8.78 9.01
C SER A 45 -1.43 9.46 10.03
N ARG A 46 -1.85 9.54 11.29
CA ARG A 46 -1.10 10.11 12.43
C ARG A 46 -0.88 9.06 13.50
N ASP A 47 -0.07 9.41 14.50
CA ASP A 47 0.12 8.57 15.65
C ASP A 47 -1.20 8.34 16.41
N LEU A 48 -1.51 7.11 16.74
CA LEU A 48 -2.66 6.74 17.56
C LEU A 48 -2.38 7.07 19.05
N PRO A 49 -3.44 7.38 19.83
CA PRO A 49 -3.31 7.61 21.27
C PRO A 49 -2.66 6.42 21.98
N ARG A 50 -1.73 6.69 22.91
CA ARG A 50 -0.97 5.63 23.60
C ARG A 50 -1.87 4.66 24.38
N GLN A 51 -2.95 5.16 24.99
CA GLN A 51 -3.90 4.36 25.75
C GLN A 51 -4.78 3.45 24.89
N LEU A 52 -4.93 3.75 23.59
CA LEU A 52 -5.87 3.06 22.70
C LEU A 52 -5.56 1.56 22.60
N HIS A 53 -4.28 1.17 22.57
CA HIS A 53 -3.88 -0.23 22.56
C HIS A 53 -4.41 -1.00 23.78
N ALA A 54 -4.24 -0.44 24.99
CA ALA A 54 -4.72 -1.08 26.22
C ALA A 54 -6.25 -1.10 26.29
N GLN A 55 -6.92 -0.03 25.82
CA GLN A 55 -8.37 0.05 25.78
C GLN A 55 -8.97 -1.00 24.84
N ILE A 56 -8.39 -1.19 23.64
CA ILE A 56 -8.87 -2.21 22.69
C ILE A 56 -8.60 -3.61 23.24
N LYS A 57 -7.44 -3.84 23.84
CA LYS A 57 -7.12 -5.14 24.44
C LYS A 57 -8.10 -5.55 25.56
N ALA A 58 -8.76 -4.58 26.21
CA ALA A 58 -9.74 -4.81 27.27
C ALA A 58 -11.17 -5.07 26.74
N ILE A 59 -11.42 -4.96 25.44
CA ILE A 59 -12.74 -5.22 24.85
C ILE A 59 -13.02 -6.72 24.91
N ASP A 60 -14.24 -7.09 25.34
CA ASP A 60 -14.69 -8.48 25.36
C ASP A 60 -14.65 -9.11 23.95
N GLY A 61 -14.12 -10.33 23.86
CA GLY A 61 -13.90 -11.04 22.60
C GLY A 61 -12.60 -10.69 21.87
N VAL A 62 -11.85 -9.67 22.29
CA VAL A 62 -10.52 -9.39 21.73
C VAL A 62 -9.50 -10.38 22.28
N ARG A 63 -8.92 -11.19 21.42
CA ARG A 63 -7.92 -12.20 21.78
C ARG A 63 -6.53 -11.61 21.93
N TRP A 64 -6.14 -10.75 20.98
CA TRP A 64 -4.86 -10.05 21.00
C TRP A 64 -4.93 -8.75 20.21
N VAL A 65 -3.97 -7.87 20.47
CA VAL A 65 -3.78 -6.60 19.75
C VAL A 65 -2.30 -6.42 19.46
N THR A 66 -1.95 -6.18 18.21
CA THR A 66 -0.60 -5.89 17.73
C THR A 66 -0.48 -4.41 17.38
N ARG A 67 0.52 -3.74 17.94
CA ARG A 67 0.87 -2.37 17.55
C ARG A 67 1.69 -2.40 16.26
N VAL A 68 1.39 -1.50 15.36
CA VAL A 68 2.17 -1.30 14.13
C VAL A 68 2.52 0.18 13.98
N SER A 69 3.81 0.46 13.80
CA SER A 69 4.33 1.78 13.40
C SER A 69 5.14 1.63 12.13
N ASN A 70 4.93 2.49 11.16
CA ASN A 70 5.61 2.40 9.87
C ASN A 70 6.31 3.72 9.52
N GLY A 71 7.34 3.63 8.69
CA GLY A 71 8.09 4.77 8.20
C GLY A 71 9.25 4.37 7.30
N MET A 72 10.10 5.34 7.02
CA MET A 72 11.38 5.10 6.33
C MET A 72 12.53 5.41 7.27
N VAL A 73 13.57 4.60 7.15
CA VAL A 73 14.83 4.78 7.87
C VAL A 73 16.00 4.63 6.90
N ASP A 74 17.19 5.00 7.33
CA ASP A 74 18.42 4.82 6.56
C ASP A 74 18.91 3.36 6.65
N LEU A 75 19.08 2.70 5.53
CA LEU A 75 19.79 1.43 5.44
C LEU A 75 21.30 1.70 5.40
N ILE A 76 21.97 1.57 6.54
CA ILE A 76 23.36 1.97 6.73
C ILE A 76 24.35 0.94 6.18
N ALA A 77 24.11 -0.34 6.49
CA ALA A 77 24.96 -1.44 6.12
C ALA A 77 24.18 -2.73 5.98
N VAL A 78 24.72 -3.63 5.20
CA VAL A 78 24.27 -5.01 5.04
C VAL A 78 25.49 -5.93 5.13
N ASP A 79 25.37 -7.03 5.87
CA ASP A 79 26.38 -8.08 5.95
C ASP A 79 25.76 -9.38 5.44
N GLY A 80 26.48 -10.10 4.56
CA GLY A 80 25.96 -11.31 3.92
C GLY A 80 25.10 -11.04 2.68
N ALA A 81 25.16 -9.82 2.12
CA ALA A 81 24.51 -9.49 0.84
C ALA A 81 25.44 -9.83 -0.34
N THR A 82 24.85 -10.25 -1.47
CA THR A 82 25.58 -10.48 -2.73
C THR A 82 25.59 -9.25 -3.63
N GLN A 83 24.73 -8.26 -3.35
CA GLN A 83 24.66 -7.00 -4.06
C GLN A 83 25.22 -5.87 -3.18
N PRO A 84 26.13 -5.03 -3.70
CA PRO A 84 26.61 -3.88 -2.95
C PRO A 84 25.51 -2.85 -2.78
N LEU A 85 25.48 -2.14 -1.65
CA LEU A 85 24.62 -0.96 -1.50
C LEU A 85 25.04 0.13 -2.51
N PRO A 86 24.08 0.95 -2.98
CA PRO A 86 24.37 2.14 -3.79
C PRO A 86 25.45 2.99 -3.14
N ARG A 87 26.39 3.49 -3.95
CA ARG A 87 27.34 4.50 -3.46
C ARG A 87 26.60 5.74 -3.04
N ARG A 88 26.96 6.29 -1.89
CA ARG A 88 26.31 7.49 -1.37
C ARG A 88 27.32 8.56 -1.00
N ALA A 89 26.91 9.81 -1.24
CA ALA A 89 27.65 10.97 -0.79
C ALA A 89 27.62 11.06 0.75
N ARG A 90 28.53 11.82 1.33
CA ARG A 90 28.56 12.06 2.77
C ARG A 90 27.23 12.71 3.22
N GLY A 91 26.58 12.14 4.23
CA GLY A 91 25.29 12.61 4.76
C GLY A 91 24.07 12.20 3.93
N ALA A 92 24.28 11.41 2.87
CA ALA A 92 23.14 10.87 2.13
C ALA A 92 22.49 9.69 2.86
N VAL A 93 21.19 9.58 2.74
CA VAL A 93 20.32 8.53 3.27
C VAL A 93 19.94 7.57 2.15
N LEU A 94 20.03 6.27 2.39
CA LEU A 94 19.43 5.24 1.55
C LEU A 94 18.11 4.82 2.19
N PRO A 95 16.96 5.32 1.72
CA PRO A 95 15.70 5.08 2.39
C PRO A 95 15.24 3.63 2.22
N ILE A 96 14.86 3.00 3.34
CA ILE A 96 14.20 1.70 3.36
C ILE A 96 12.89 1.80 4.13
N SER A 97 11.83 1.23 3.56
CA SER A 97 10.51 1.22 4.20
C SER A 97 10.45 0.13 5.26
N ILE A 98 10.08 0.50 6.48
CA ILE A 98 9.98 -0.46 7.57
C ILE A 98 8.65 -0.38 8.32
N ALA A 99 8.24 -1.50 8.91
CA ALA A 99 7.24 -1.49 9.97
C ALA A 99 7.82 -2.11 11.24
N ALA A 100 7.62 -1.41 12.36
CA ALA A 100 7.84 -1.95 13.69
C ALA A 100 6.53 -2.51 14.21
N MET A 101 6.48 -3.77 14.59
CA MET A 101 5.26 -4.42 15.07
C MET A 101 5.51 -5.40 16.21
N ASP A 102 4.51 -5.58 17.06
CA ASP A 102 4.53 -6.65 18.04
C ASP A 102 4.34 -8.00 17.32
N PRO A 103 4.98 -9.08 17.77
CA PRO A 103 4.71 -10.41 17.23
C PRO A 103 3.24 -10.79 17.49
N SER A 104 2.59 -11.37 16.48
CA SER A 104 1.29 -12.01 16.66
C SER A 104 1.45 -13.26 17.53
N PRO A 105 0.48 -13.59 18.40
CA PRO A 105 0.52 -14.82 19.15
C PRO A 105 0.08 -16.05 18.35
N ASP A 106 -0.24 -15.92 17.07
CA ASP A 106 -0.71 -17.03 16.24
C ASP A 106 0.41 -18.04 16.01
N GLU A 107 0.15 -19.32 16.34
CA GLU A 107 1.11 -20.40 16.19
C GLU A 107 1.43 -20.65 14.71
N GLY A 108 2.71 -20.96 14.43
CA GLY A 108 3.17 -21.27 13.06
C GLY A 108 3.44 -20.05 12.16
N ASP A 109 3.17 -18.84 12.61
CA ASP A 109 3.50 -17.62 11.89
C ASP A 109 5.03 -17.37 11.92
N VAL A 110 5.69 -17.55 10.78
CA VAL A 110 7.13 -17.32 10.62
C VAL A 110 7.54 -15.88 10.90
N VAL A 111 6.66 -14.91 10.61
CA VAL A 111 6.89 -13.49 10.92
C VAL A 111 6.87 -13.29 12.42
N ALA A 112 5.86 -13.82 13.11
CA ALA A 112 5.74 -13.72 14.56
C ALA A 112 6.93 -14.37 15.26
N ALA A 113 7.36 -15.54 14.81
CA ALA A 113 8.52 -16.25 15.39
C ALA A 113 9.82 -15.44 15.25
N ALA A 114 10.09 -14.86 14.07
CA ALA A 114 11.27 -14.03 13.84
C ALA A 114 11.25 -12.76 14.71
N LEU A 115 10.11 -12.05 14.76
CA LEU A 115 9.96 -10.84 15.56
C LEU A 115 10.08 -11.13 17.08
N ALA A 116 9.54 -12.25 17.55
CA ALA A 116 9.66 -12.69 18.95
C ALA A 116 11.11 -13.02 19.32
N ALA A 117 11.90 -13.58 18.38
CA ALA A 117 13.34 -13.80 18.55
C ALA A 117 14.17 -12.50 18.55
N GLY A 118 13.56 -11.35 18.25
CA GLY A 118 14.25 -10.08 18.11
C GLY A 118 14.88 -9.85 16.74
N ASP A 119 14.62 -10.73 15.78
CA ASP A 119 15.11 -10.65 14.41
C ASP A 119 14.21 -9.75 13.54
N ALA A 120 14.74 -9.33 12.39
CA ALA A 120 13.96 -8.66 11.35
C ALA A 120 13.43 -9.68 10.35
N VAL A 121 12.33 -9.32 9.68
CA VAL A 121 11.79 -10.06 8.54
C VAL A 121 11.96 -9.20 7.30
N LEU A 122 12.42 -9.79 6.21
CA LEU A 122 12.66 -9.12 4.93
C LEU A 122 11.61 -9.59 3.92
N SER A 123 11.09 -8.68 3.11
CA SER A 123 10.23 -9.04 1.99
C SER A 123 11.04 -9.70 0.85
N GLU A 124 10.41 -10.54 0.03
CA GLU A 124 11.07 -11.20 -1.11
C GLU A 124 11.66 -10.19 -2.10
N THR A 125 10.93 -9.12 -2.41
CA THR A 125 11.43 -8.08 -3.32
C THR A 125 12.62 -7.35 -2.71
N ALA A 126 12.59 -6.97 -1.42
CA ALA A 126 13.74 -6.35 -0.78
C ALA A 126 14.94 -7.31 -0.69
N ALA A 127 14.69 -8.60 -0.42
CA ALA A 127 15.72 -9.64 -0.43
C ALA A 127 16.40 -9.76 -1.80
N ARG A 128 15.61 -9.76 -2.86
CA ARG A 128 16.08 -9.84 -4.24
C ARG A 128 16.89 -8.60 -4.66
N ILE A 129 16.38 -7.39 -4.37
CA ILE A 129 17.10 -6.13 -4.69
C ILE A 129 18.48 -6.09 -4.00
N ARG A 130 18.59 -6.61 -2.78
CA ARG A 130 19.81 -6.57 -1.96
C ARG A 130 20.69 -7.81 -2.12
N GLY A 131 20.19 -8.88 -2.73
CA GLY A 131 20.86 -10.18 -2.73
C GLY A 131 21.07 -10.71 -1.31
N MET A 132 20.06 -10.60 -0.45
CA MET A 132 20.08 -10.99 0.96
C MET A 132 19.12 -12.13 1.23
N GLY A 133 19.41 -12.89 2.30
CA GLY A 133 18.57 -13.98 2.78
C GLY A 133 18.52 -14.07 4.29
N ALA A 134 17.81 -15.08 4.79
CA ALA A 134 17.83 -15.39 6.22
C ALA A 134 19.27 -15.63 6.71
N GLY A 135 19.58 -15.16 7.91
CA GLY A 135 20.91 -15.20 8.50
C GLY A 135 21.77 -13.99 8.21
N ALA A 136 21.50 -13.23 7.14
CA ALA A 136 22.16 -11.95 6.88
C ALA A 136 21.87 -10.93 7.98
N THR A 137 22.58 -9.81 7.98
CA THR A 137 22.39 -8.75 8.97
C THR A 137 22.22 -7.40 8.28
N ILE A 138 21.28 -6.62 8.78
CA ILE A 138 21.08 -5.21 8.36
C ILE A 138 21.36 -4.27 9.52
N THR A 139 21.89 -3.09 9.20
CA THR A 139 22.01 -1.96 10.13
C THR A 139 21.11 -0.85 9.64
N LEU A 140 20.11 -0.52 10.44
CA LEU A 140 19.15 0.55 10.22
C LEU A 140 19.50 1.76 11.07
N GLY A 141 19.22 2.97 10.58
CA GLY A 141 19.53 4.19 11.30
C GLY A 141 18.49 5.30 11.14
N ALA A 142 18.41 6.13 12.17
CA ALA A 142 17.75 7.42 12.12
C ALA A 142 18.58 8.38 12.97
N ASP A 143 18.82 9.56 12.46
CA ASP A 143 19.71 10.57 13.07
C ASP A 143 21.07 9.94 13.50
N THR A 144 21.34 9.93 14.80
CA THR A 144 22.56 9.36 15.39
C THR A 144 22.39 7.91 15.84
N VAL A 145 21.16 7.40 15.86
CA VAL A 145 20.87 6.03 16.34
C VAL A 145 21.15 5.02 15.25
N ARG A 146 21.75 3.91 15.62
CA ARG A 146 22.02 2.74 14.76
C ARG A 146 21.48 1.50 15.46
N ARG A 147 20.76 0.65 14.70
CA ARG A 147 20.23 -0.63 15.19
C ARG A 147 20.57 -1.72 14.21
N ARG A 148 21.17 -2.79 14.74
CA ARG A 148 21.55 -3.97 13.95
C ARG A 148 20.50 -5.07 14.18
N PHE A 149 20.07 -5.71 13.08
CA PHE A 149 19.13 -6.81 13.09
C PHE A 149 19.64 -7.95 12.25
N ARG A 150 19.54 -9.16 12.75
CA ARG A 150 19.67 -10.38 11.96
C ARG A 150 18.38 -10.56 11.18
N ILE A 151 18.44 -11.04 9.94
CA ILE A 151 17.26 -11.45 9.17
C ILE A 151 16.87 -12.85 9.61
N GLY A 152 15.75 -12.98 10.31
CA GLY A 152 15.21 -14.26 10.76
C GLY A 152 14.45 -15.01 9.66
N ALA A 153 13.78 -14.26 8.79
CA ALA A 153 12.99 -14.82 7.70
C ALA A 153 12.96 -13.89 6.49
N VAL A 154 12.70 -14.48 5.31
CA VAL A 154 12.29 -13.79 4.09
C VAL A 154 10.89 -14.31 3.77
N VAL A 155 9.95 -13.41 3.48
CA VAL A 155 8.54 -13.73 3.27
C VAL A 155 7.99 -13.02 2.02
N PRO A 156 6.90 -13.53 1.41
CA PRO A 156 6.20 -12.82 0.36
C PRO A 156 5.88 -11.37 0.74
N ASP A 157 5.85 -10.47 -0.23
CA ASP A 157 5.68 -9.03 -0.01
C ASP A 157 4.37 -8.71 0.75
N ASP A 158 3.28 -9.43 0.49
CA ASP A 158 2.01 -9.30 1.21
C ASP A 158 2.17 -9.62 2.71
N ASN A 159 2.94 -10.66 3.04
CA ASN A 159 3.21 -11.05 4.41
C ASN A 159 4.12 -10.02 5.11
N ALA A 160 4.94 -9.29 4.35
CA ALA A 160 5.70 -8.13 4.82
C ALA A 160 4.85 -6.83 4.86
N ARG A 161 3.54 -6.94 4.59
CA ARG A 161 2.57 -5.83 4.64
C ARG A 161 2.97 -4.62 3.79
N GLY A 162 3.49 -4.86 2.61
CA GLY A 162 3.96 -3.83 1.69
C GLY A 162 5.17 -3.05 2.22
N ARG A 163 6.00 -3.64 3.08
CA ARG A 163 7.22 -3.04 3.64
C ARG A 163 8.44 -3.88 3.28
N GLU A 164 9.56 -3.18 3.10
CA GLU A 164 10.82 -3.88 2.82
C GLU A 164 11.30 -4.68 4.02
N VAL A 165 11.08 -4.16 5.25
CA VAL A 165 11.55 -4.79 6.50
C VAL A 165 10.51 -4.67 7.59
N LEU A 166 10.24 -5.77 8.28
CA LEU A 166 9.56 -5.77 9.58
C LEU A 166 10.57 -5.92 10.69
N ILE A 167 10.40 -5.15 11.78
CA ILE A 167 11.23 -5.25 13.00
C ILE A 167 10.35 -5.37 14.24
N PRO A 168 10.85 -5.95 15.34
CA PRO A 168 10.12 -5.97 16.59
C PRO A 168 9.83 -4.56 17.11
N PHE A 169 8.60 -4.30 17.51
CA PHE A 169 8.20 -2.98 18.05
C PHE A 169 9.05 -2.58 19.25
N SER A 170 9.42 -3.54 20.09
CA SER A 170 10.29 -3.35 21.27
C SER A 170 11.69 -2.79 20.91
N ARG A 171 12.14 -2.98 19.66
CA ARG A 171 13.44 -2.53 19.17
C ARG A 171 13.39 -1.28 18.30
N SER A 172 12.22 -0.67 18.14
CA SER A 172 11.99 0.52 17.29
C SER A 172 12.46 1.85 17.91
N THR A 173 12.76 1.85 19.21
CA THR A 173 13.21 3.04 19.95
C THR A 173 14.44 3.66 19.28
N GLY A 174 14.36 4.97 19.01
CA GLY A 174 15.41 5.73 18.35
C GLY A 174 15.38 5.66 16.81
N LEU A 175 14.49 4.83 16.22
CA LEU A 175 14.27 4.81 14.78
C LEU A 175 13.04 5.66 14.35
N GLY A 176 12.49 6.48 15.24
CA GLY A 176 11.32 7.31 14.94
C GLY A 176 9.97 6.57 14.95
N LEU A 177 9.95 5.28 15.31
CA LEU A 177 8.78 4.41 15.20
C LEU A 177 8.21 4.01 16.59
N THR A 178 8.13 4.95 17.51
CA THR A 178 7.77 4.67 18.91
C THR A 178 6.28 4.77 19.19
N ARG A 179 5.49 5.24 18.25
CA ARG A 179 4.03 5.37 18.38
C ARG A 179 3.33 4.58 17.29
N PRO A 180 2.31 3.78 17.64
CA PRO A 180 1.56 3.05 16.64
C PRO A 180 0.76 3.98 15.75
N ARG A 181 0.69 3.63 14.47
CA ARG A 181 -0.20 4.22 13.46
C ARG A 181 -1.28 3.26 13.03
N ALA A 182 -1.10 1.99 13.36
CA ALA A 182 -2.15 1.00 13.25
C ALA A 182 -2.15 0.08 14.48
N LEU A 183 -3.34 -0.45 14.77
CA LEU A 183 -3.56 -1.54 15.70
C LEU A 183 -4.27 -2.64 14.93
N ILE A 184 -3.72 -3.85 14.99
CA ILE A 184 -4.34 -5.04 14.43
C ILE A 184 -4.81 -5.88 15.61
N SER A 185 -6.08 -6.24 15.63
CA SER A 185 -6.66 -7.05 16.67
C SER A 185 -7.33 -8.29 16.09
N SER A 186 -7.34 -9.37 16.82
CA SER A 186 -8.10 -10.58 16.51
C SER A 186 -9.28 -10.65 17.47
N VAL A 187 -10.49 -10.81 16.93
CA VAL A 187 -11.73 -10.80 17.71
C VAL A 187 -12.50 -12.08 17.41
N THR A 188 -13.11 -12.70 18.44
CA THR A 188 -14.00 -13.86 18.23
C THR A 188 -15.18 -13.48 17.36
N ALA A 189 -15.56 -14.35 16.42
CA ALA A 189 -16.52 -14.04 15.36
C ALA A 189 -17.89 -13.55 15.92
N ASP A 190 -18.33 -14.09 17.05
CA ASP A 190 -19.60 -13.72 17.71
C ASP A 190 -19.56 -12.33 18.38
N ARG A 191 -18.39 -11.74 18.55
CA ARG A 191 -18.17 -10.46 19.23
C ARG A 191 -17.78 -9.31 18.30
N VAL A 192 -17.54 -9.58 17.01
CA VAL A 192 -17.05 -8.59 16.03
C VAL A 192 -17.90 -7.32 16.03
N GLY A 193 -19.23 -7.43 15.93
CA GLY A 193 -20.12 -6.25 15.87
C GLY A 193 -20.02 -5.38 17.11
N ALA A 194 -20.04 -5.98 18.31
CA ALA A 194 -19.90 -5.25 19.57
C ALA A 194 -18.52 -4.64 19.74
N ALA A 195 -17.47 -5.38 19.35
CA ALA A 195 -16.10 -4.89 19.41
C ALA A 195 -15.89 -3.69 18.46
N VAL A 196 -16.36 -3.77 17.21
CA VAL A 196 -16.30 -2.65 16.25
C VAL A 196 -17.00 -1.41 16.78
N ALA A 197 -18.22 -1.54 17.31
CA ALA A 197 -18.96 -0.41 17.90
C ALA A 197 -18.18 0.26 19.04
N THR A 198 -17.56 -0.55 19.91
CA THR A 198 -16.73 -0.03 21.01
C THR A 198 -15.46 0.64 20.45
N MET A 199 -14.80 0.06 19.44
CA MET A 199 -13.64 0.65 18.80
C MET A 199 -13.97 1.98 18.12
N GLN A 200 -15.16 2.10 17.50
CA GLN A 200 -15.63 3.35 16.91
C GLN A 200 -15.75 4.44 17.99
N THR A 201 -16.38 4.12 19.12
CA THR A 201 -16.47 5.07 20.25
C THR A 201 -15.11 5.48 20.79
N LEU A 202 -14.18 4.53 20.96
CA LEU A 202 -12.82 4.80 21.44
C LEU A 202 -11.99 5.65 20.46
N THR A 203 -12.35 5.66 19.18
CA THR A 203 -11.67 6.43 18.13
C THR A 203 -12.40 7.71 17.74
N GLU A 204 -13.49 8.09 18.43
CA GLU A 204 -14.15 9.38 18.24
C GLU A 204 -13.13 10.53 18.39
N GLY A 205 -13.12 11.45 17.42
CA GLY A 205 -12.15 12.55 17.37
C GLY A 205 -10.73 12.16 16.92
N VAL A 206 -10.45 10.87 16.73
CA VAL A 206 -9.21 10.40 16.11
C VAL A 206 -9.44 10.22 14.60
N ARG A 207 -8.55 10.79 13.77
CA ARG A 207 -8.60 10.52 12.32
C ARG A 207 -8.13 9.10 12.04
N ALA A 208 -8.99 8.13 12.29
CA ALA A 208 -8.73 6.71 12.09
C ALA A 208 -9.82 6.05 11.24
N ARG A 209 -9.46 4.97 10.56
CA ARG A 209 -10.41 4.05 9.92
C ARG A 209 -10.33 2.70 10.61
N ILE A 210 -11.49 2.07 10.73
CA ILE A 210 -11.62 0.70 11.25
C ILE A 210 -12.04 -0.17 10.08
N ARG A 211 -11.36 -1.30 9.91
CA ARG A 211 -11.65 -2.30 8.86
C ARG A 211 -11.77 -3.67 9.49
N THR A 212 -12.72 -4.45 9.00
CA THR A 212 -12.90 -5.87 9.29
C THR A 212 -12.73 -6.67 8.00
N ASP A 213 -12.23 -7.88 8.06
CA ASP A 213 -12.26 -8.79 6.91
C ASP A 213 -13.69 -8.98 6.41
N GLY A 214 -13.90 -8.93 5.09
CA GLY A 214 -15.21 -9.02 4.45
C GLY A 214 -15.89 -7.69 4.13
N GLN A 215 -15.28 -6.53 4.50
CA GLN A 215 -15.75 -5.22 4.04
C GLN A 215 -15.00 -4.71 2.79
N ASP A 216 -14.19 -5.57 2.17
CA ASP A 216 -13.39 -5.19 1.01
C ASP A 216 -14.20 -5.00 -0.27
N ASP A 217 -15.42 -5.55 -0.36
CA ASP A 217 -16.26 -5.45 -1.57
C ASP A 217 -16.74 -4.01 -1.88
N GLU A 218 -16.89 -3.14 -0.88
CA GLU A 218 -17.16 -1.71 -1.13
C GLU A 218 -15.89 -0.91 -1.47
N LEU A 219 -14.72 -1.48 -1.22
CA LEU A 219 -13.43 -0.87 -1.48
C LEU A 219 -12.86 -1.25 -2.84
N GLU A 220 -13.23 -2.40 -3.41
CA GLU A 220 -12.81 -2.80 -4.76
C GLU A 220 -13.40 -1.91 -5.86
N THR A 221 -14.54 -1.27 -5.64
CA THR A 221 -15.14 -0.36 -6.61
C THR A 221 -14.66 1.09 -6.53
N GLY A 222 -13.80 1.44 -5.56
CA GLY A 222 -13.35 2.83 -5.36
C GLY A 222 -12.03 3.02 -4.66
N GLN A 223 -11.29 1.98 -4.30
CA GLN A 223 -9.96 2.14 -3.71
C GLN A 223 -8.89 2.24 -4.76
N SER A 224 -8.23 3.32 -4.65
CA SER A 224 -6.95 3.65 -5.20
C SER A 224 -5.92 2.59 -4.81
N GLN A 225 -5.57 1.68 -5.71
CA GLN A 225 -4.34 0.92 -5.56
C GLN A 225 -3.21 1.93 -5.39
N ILE A 226 -2.40 1.78 -4.38
CA ILE A 226 -1.20 2.59 -4.16
C ILE A 226 -0.03 1.64 -4.32
N LEU A 227 0.93 1.97 -5.19
CA LEU A 227 2.17 1.22 -5.24
C LEU A 227 2.89 1.30 -3.89
N ASP A 228 3.33 0.19 -3.37
CA ASP A 228 4.23 0.21 -2.24
C ASP A 228 5.65 0.67 -2.64
N PHE A 229 6.51 0.92 -1.66
CA PHE A 229 7.85 1.43 -1.96
C PHE A 229 8.76 0.38 -2.60
N MET A 230 8.46 -0.92 -2.45
CA MET A 230 9.20 -1.99 -3.10
C MET A 230 8.91 -2.01 -4.59
N GLU A 231 7.62 -1.95 -4.97
CA GLU A 231 7.19 -1.86 -6.36
C GLU A 231 7.73 -0.60 -7.04
N ILE A 232 7.71 0.55 -6.32
CA ILE A 232 8.29 1.79 -6.84
C ILE A 232 9.79 1.63 -7.11
N LYS A 233 10.54 1.04 -6.19
CA LYS A 233 11.98 0.81 -6.37
C LYS A 233 12.28 -0.17 -7.49
N GLU A 234 11.46 -1.21 -7.63
CA GLU A 234 11.59 -2.16 -8.72
C GLU A 234 11.33 -1.52 -10.08
N ILE A 235 10.29 -0.69 -10.18
CA ILE A 235 9.88 -0.03 -11.42
C ILE A 235 10.78 1.16 -11.75
N PHE A 236 11.07 2.03 -10.80
CA PHE A 236 11.69 3.34 -11.02
C PHE A 236 13.14 3.44 -10.49
N GLY A 237 13.63 2.37 -9.91
CA GLY A 237 14.97 2.31 -9.29
C GLY A 237 14.99 2.92 -7.88
N GLU A 238 16.09 2.66 -7.20
CA GLU A 238 16.38 3.17 -5.87
C GLU A 238 17.37 4.32 -5.95
N PHE A 239 17.22 5.31 -5.09
CA PHE A 239 18.16 6.42 -4.98
C PHE A 239 18.48 6.77 -3.54
N THR A 240 19.66 7.34 -3.34
CA THR A 240 20.03 8.01 -2.10
C THR A 240 19.63 9.48 -2.17
N TYR A 241 19.40 10.11 -1.03
CA TYR A 241 19.12 11.53 -0.97
C TYR A 241 19.79 12.20 0.22
N ARG A 242 20.04 13.50 0.14
CA ARG A 242 20.42 14.35 1.27
C ARG A 242 19.22 15.17 1.74
N PRO A 243 18.84 15.13 3.01
CA PRO A 243 17.86 16.09 3.55
C PRO A 243 18.39 17.53 3.41
N THR A 244 17.61 18.42 2.81
CA THR A 244 17.92 19.85 2.70
C THR A 244 17.10 20.69 3.68
N SER A 245 15.98 20.14 4.12
CA SER A 245 15.13 20.68 5.18
C SER A 245 14.32 19.55 5.82
N SER A 246 13.40 19.88 6.72
CA SER A 246 12.43 18.91 7.26
C SER A 246 11.47 18.36 6.20
N LEU A 247 11.31 19.06 5.07
CA LEU A 247 10.38 18.67 4.01
C LEU A 247 11.11 18.28 2.72
N PHE A 248 12.13 19.01 2.29
CA PHE A 248 12.78 18.82 0.99
C PHE A 248 14.03 17.96 1.09
N VAL A 249 14.30 17.23 0.02
CA VAL A 249 15.46 16.36 -0.13
C VAL A 249 16.16 16.66 -1.45
N ASP A 250 17.45 16.30 -1.53
CA ASP A 250 18.31 16.41 -2.70
C ASP A 250 18.67 14.97 -3.14
N PRO A 251 18.01 14.41 -4.15
CA PRO A 251 18.28 13.07 -4.65
C PRO A 251 19.66 12.92 -5.27
N ASP A 252 20.10 11.68 -5.42
CA ASP A 252 21.31 11.35 -6.17
C ASP A 252 21.18 11.83 -7.62
N GLN A 253 22.14 12.66 -8.06
CA GLN A 253 22.12 13.29 -9.37
C GLN A 253 22.12 12.27 -10.52
N ALA A 254 22.85 11.15 -10.36
CA ALA A 254 22.89 10.13 -11.42
C ALA A 254 21.54 9.44 -11.59
N TRP A 255 20.81 9.24 -10.50
CA TRP A 255 19.44 8.72 -10.60
C TRP A 255 18.49 9.77 -11.22
N GLU A 256 18.60 11.03 -10.81
CA GLU A 256 17.77 12.12 -11.36
C GLU A 256 17.98 12.25 -12.86
N ASP A 257 19.23 12.36 -13.33
CA ASP A 257 19.59 12.46 -14.76
C ASP A 257 19.11 11.26 -15.58
N ALA A 258 19.12 10.07 -14.96
CA ALA A 258 18.68 8.86 -15.63
C ALA A 258 17.15 8.72 -15.73
N ASN A 259 16.38 9.33 -14.84
CA ASN A 259 14.96 9.06 -14.70
C ASN A 259 14.05 10.28 -14.93
N ILE A 260 14.50 11.49 -14.61
CA ILE A 260 13.67 12.70 -14.68
C ILE A 260 13.99 13.46 -15.97
N ILE A 261 12.95 13.79 -16.71
CA ILE A 261 13.06 14.61 -17.93
C ILE A 261 12.17 15.84 -17.83
N GLU A 262 12.61 16.92 -18.46
CA GLU A 262 11.78 18.10 -18.67
C GLU A 262 11.08 17.95 -20.03
N VAL A 263 9.77 18.06 -20.01
CA VAL A 263 8.94 17.77 -21.19
C VAL A 263 7.66 18.63 -21.19
N ARG A 264 7.20 18.99 -22.39
CA ARG A 264 5.90 19.65 -22.55
C ARG A 264 4.80 18.62 -22.68
N VAL A 265 3.88 18.62 -21.71
CA VAL A 265 2.69 17.75 -21.69
C VAL A 265 1.45 18.63 -21.96
N PRO A 266 0.54 18.22 -22.87
CA PRO A 266 -0.70 18.97 -23.13
C PRO A 266 -1.44 19.26 -21.82
N LEU A 267 -2.10 20.40 -21.69
CA LEU A 267 -2.82 20.89 -20.52
C LEU A 267 -1.96 21.16 -19.26
N LEU A 268 -0.80 20.52 -19.12
CA LEU A 268 0.08 20.66 -17.95
C LEU A 268 1.23 21.65 -18.17
N GLY A 269 1.56 21.95 -19.44
CA GLY A 269 2.67 22.84 -19.79
C GLY A 269 4.03 22.14 -19.77
N LEU A 270 5.08 22.90 -19.48
CA LEU A 270 6.45 22.39 -19.31
C LEU A 270 6.61 21.90 -17.89
N ILE A 271 6.86 20.61 -17.72
CA ILE A 271 6.98 19.95 -16.41
C ILE A 271 8.19 19.01 -16.36
N LYS A 272 8.73 18.79 -15.18
CA LYS A 272 9.67 17.70 -14.93
C LYS A 272 8.90 16.50 -14.42
N CYS A 273 9.13 15.32 -15.00
CA CYS A 273 8.47 14.05 -14.63
C CYS A 273 9.40 12.87 -14.86
N ASN A 274 9.09 11.74 -14.26
CA ASN A 274 9.76 10.48 -14.57
C ASN A 274 9.46 10.09 -16.03
N LYS A 275 10.51 9.84 -16.80
CA LYS A 275 10.41 9.53 -18.24
C LYS A 275 9.48 8.36 -18.54
N ARG A 276 9.34 7.40 -17.62
CA ARG A 276 8.52 6.19 -17.81
C ARG A 276 7.02 6.45 -17.80
N ILE A 277 6.55 7.44 -17.02
CA ILE A 277 5.11 7.76 -16.95
C ILE A 277 4.69 8.82 -17.97
N VAL A 278 5.63 9.55 -18.55
CA VAL A 278 5.33 10.65 -19.49
C VAL A 278 4.47 10.21 -20.67
N PRO A 279 4.70 9.07 -21.35
CA PRO A 279 3.84 8.64 -22.46
C PRO A 279 2.39 8.46 -22.02
N GLN A 280 2.18 7.82 -20.89
CA GLN A 280 0.87 7.52 -20.31
C GLN A 280 0.16 8.81 -19.84
N LEU A 281 0.85 9.69 -19.15
CA LEU A 281 0.34 11.00 -18.74
C LEU A 281 -0.03 11.86 -19.95
N THR A 282 0.81 11.84 -20.99
CA THR A 282 0.53 12.55 -22.25
C THR A 282 -0.70 11.98 -22.95
N GLY A 283 -0.87 10.66 -22.95
CA GLY A 283 -2.06 9.98 -23.50
C GLY A 283 -3.34 10.41 -22.79
N ALA A 284 -3.32 10.43 -21.44
CA ALA A 284 -4.45 10.90 -20.64
C ALA A 284 -4.85 12.34 -20.97
N MET A 285 -3.87 13.24 -21.08
CA MET A 285 -4.14 14.64 -21.42
C MET A 285 -4.69 14.80 -22.85
N ARG A 286 -4.19 14.03 -23.81
CA ARG A 286 -4.72 14.03 -25.18
C ARG A 286 -6.15 13.50 -25.23
N GLU A 287 -6.48 12.47 -24.47
CA GLU A 287 -7.85 11.96 -24.41
C GLU A 287 -8.80 12.97 -23.78
N LEU A 288 -8.38 13.70 -22.72
CA LEU A 288 -9.18 14.81 -22.17
C LEU A 288 -9.50 15.85 -23.24
N ILE A 289 -8.52 16.24 -24.07
CA ILE A 289 -8.74 17.18 -25.17
C ILE A 289 -9.70 16.60 -26.20
N ALA A 290 -9.47 15.36 -26.65
CA ALA A 290 -10.30 14.71 -27.67
C ALA A 290 -11.77 14.55 -27.23
N ARG A 291 -12.02 14.42 -25.93
CA ARG A 291 -13.38 14.35 -25.35
C ARG A 291 -13.99 15.73 -25.04
N GLY A 292 -13.30 16.82 -25.35
CA GLY A 292 -13.75 18.17 -24.98
C GLY A 292 -13.68 18.48 -23.49
N LEU A 293 -12.94 17.70 -22.72
CA LEU A 293 -12.81 17.82 -21.27
C LEU A 293 -11.54 18.58 -20.84
N GLY A 294 -10.76 19.11 -21.77
CA GLY A 294 -9.50 19.82 -21.46
C GLY A 294 -9.67 20.98 -20.48
N GLY A 295 -10.81 21.68 -20.48
CA GLY A 295 -11.13 22.76 -19.55
C GLY A 295 -11.32 22.32 -18.09
N LEU A 296 -11.34 21.01 -17.81
CA LEU A 296 -11.37 20.49 -16.44
C LEU A 296 -10.03 20.66 -15.73
N ILE A 297 -8.91 20.74 -16.46
CA ILE A 297 -7.60 21.09 -15.90
C ILE A 297 -7.42 22.61 -16.08
N ARG A 298 -7.41 23.32 -14.96
CA ARG A 298 -7.27 24.77 -14.91
C ARG A 298 -5.88 25.21 -14.49
N THR A 299 -5.25 24.42 -13.60
CA THR A 299 -3.89 24.66 -13.10
C THR A 299 -3.15 23.35 -12.96
N SER A 300 -1.83 23.40 -13.11
CA SER A 300 -0.93 22.27 -12.84
C SER A 300 0.18 22.75 -11.91
N ASN A 301 0.45 21.98 -10.88
CA ASN A 301 1.55 22.23 -9.92
C ASN A 301 2.76 21.33 -10.19
N GLY A 302 2.76 20.65 -11.36
CA GLY A 302 3.87 19.84 -11.80
C GLY A 302 3.86 18.42 -11.29
N CYS A 303 4.93 17.71 -11.57
CA CYS A 303 5.06 16.28 -11.32
C CYS A 303 6.25 15.96 -10.42
N TYR A 304 7.46 16.41 -10.73
CA TYR A 304 8.65 16.15 -9.93
C TYR A 304 8.88 17.25 -8.88
N SER A 305 8.90 16.83 -7.63
CA SER A 305 9.23 17.67 -6.47
C SER A 305 9.84 16.78 -5.38
N PRO A 306 11.17 16.76 -5.24
CA PRO A 306 11.85 15.87 -4.30
C PRO A 306 11.62 16.33 -2.87
N ARG A 307 10.67 15.68 -2.21
CA ARG A 307 10.22 16.03 -0.85
C ARG A 307 9.66 14.82 -0.09
N MET A 308 9.58 14.97 1.21
CA MET A 308 8.82 14.07 2.07
C MET A 308 7.31 14.29 1.86
N GLN A 309 6.49 13.36 2.30
CA GLN A 309 5.03 13.54 2.30
C GLN A 309 4.62 14.66 3.24
N VAL A 310 3.67 15.48 2.82
CA VAL A 310 3.07 16.50 3.69
C VAL A 310 2.37 15.84 4.87
N GLY A 311 2.72 16.24 6.08
CA GLY A 311 2.18 15.66 7.32
C GLY A 311 2.75 14.28 7.70
N ASN A 312 3.69 13.74 6.90
CA ASN A 312 4.40 12.49 7.21
C ASN A 312 5.87 12.57 6.75
N THR A 313 6.72 13.14 7.58
CA THR A 313 8.16 13.28 7.31
C THR A 313 8.94 11.96 7.39
N TYR A 314 8.25 10.84 7.57
CA TYR A 314 8.84 9.49 7.57
C TYR A 314 8.58 8.73 6.26
N ALA A 315 8.12 9.40 5.22
CA ALA A 315 7.94 8.78 3.91
C ALA A 315 8.23 9.77 2.78
N LEU A 316 8.93 9.33 1.74
CA LEU A 316 9.10 10.10 0.52
C LEU A 316 7.76 10.28 -0.20
N SER A 317 7.53 11.47 -0.73
CA SER A 317 6.41 11.73 -1.62
C SER A 317 6.58 10.98 -2.95
N ARG A 318 5.50 10.62 -3.62
CA ARG A 318 5.53 10.11 -5.01
C ARG A 318 6.08 11.15 -5.98
N HIS A 319 5.92 12.42 -5.66
CA HIS A 319 6.58 13.51 -6.41
C HIS A 319 8.11 13.44 -6.36
N ALA A 320 8.71 12.84 -5.32
CA ALA A 320 10.16 12.66 -5.27
C ALA A 320 10.68 11.65 -6.31
N TYR A 321 9.82 10.75 -6.78
CA TYR A 321 10.09 9.84 -7.90
C TYR A 321 9.62 10.39 -9.25
N GLY A 322 8.94 11.56 -9.26
CA GLY A 322 8.34 12.12 -10.46
C GLY A 322 7.21 11.29 -11.04
N ILE A 323 6.44 10.60 -10.19
CA ILE A 323 5.36 9.68 -10.58
C ILE A 323 3.97 10.10 -10.08
N ALA A 324 3.85 11.33 -9.65
CA ALA A 324 2.57 11.94 -9.29
C ALA A 324 2.43 13.31 -9.97
N VAL A 325 1.21 13.78 -10.16
CA VAL A 325 0.90 15.10 -10.70
C VAL A 325 -0.21 15.75 -9.90
N ASP A 326 -0.04 17.03 -9.58
CA ASP A 326 -1.05 17.84 -8.90
C ASP A 326 -1.74 18.78 -9.90
N VAL A 327 -3.08 18.70 -9.94
CA VAL A 327 -3.90 19.58 -10.77
C VAL A 327 -5.02 20.23 -9.97
N ASN A 328 -5.35 21.46 -10.32
CA ASN A 328 -6.42 22.25 -9.69
C ASN A 328 -6.24 22.43 -8.17
N ALA A 329 -5.01 22.57 -7.69
CA ALA A 329 -4.66 22.60 -6.27
C ALA A 329 -5.45 23.65 -5.45
N THR A 330 -5.67 24.85 -6.01
CA THR A 330 -6.40 25.92 -5.33
C THR A 330 -7.84 25.53 -4.97
N ARG A 331 -8.44 24.62 -5.74
CA ARG A 331 -9.81 24.16 -5.51
C ARG A 331 -9.88 22.85 -4.73
N ASN A 332 -8.75 22.18 -4.63
CA ASN A 332 -8.62 20.85 -4.02
C ASN A 332 -7.41 20.80 -3.08
N PRO A 333 -7.33 21.70 -2.09
CA PRO A 333 -6.20 21.71 -1.18
C PRO A 333 -6.16 20.44 -0.32
N PHE A 334 -4.95 20.06 0.09
CA PHE A 334 -4.73 18.89 0.92
C PHE A 334 -5.52 18.95 2.24
N GLY A 335 -6.22 17.89 2.58
CA GLY A 335 -6.98 17.73 3.83
C GLY A 335 -8.38 18.31 3.81
N GLU A 336 -8.82 18.92 2.72
CA GLU A 336 -10.16 19.45 2.52
C GLU A 336 -11.02 18.52 1.67
N ALA A 337 -12.35 18.73 1.71
CA ALA A 337 -13.27 17.97 0.87
C ALA A 337 -12.96 18.22 -0.62
N PRO A 338 -12.66 17.18 -1.39
CA PRO A 338 -12.23 17.35 -2.76
C PRO A 338 -13.40 17.70 -3.69
N SER A 339 -13.12 18.49 -4.73
CA SER A 339 -14.10 18.97 -5.71
C SER A 339 -13.68 18.72 -7.17
N GLN A 340 -12.83 17.73 -7.43
CA GLN A 340 -12.47 17.35 -8.81
C GLN A 340 -13.70 16.84 -9.56
N ASP A 341 -13.76 17.13 -10.86
CA ASP A 341 -14.81 16.60 -11.72
C ASP A 341 -14.64 15.06 -11.83
N PRO A 342 -15.69 14.27 -11.56
CA PRO A 342 -15.60 12.80 -11.64
C PRO A 342 -15.11 12.28 -13.00
N ARG A 343 -15.43 12.97 -14.12
CA ARG A 343 -14.98 12.56 -15.46
C ARG A 343 -13.46 12.69 -15.63
N LEU A 344 -12.84 13.69 -14.95
CA LEU A 344 -11.38 13.81 -14.91
C LEU A 344 -10.79 12.65 -14.08
N VAL A 345 -11.38 12.37 -12.92
CA VAL A 345 -10.93 11.28 -12.04
C VAL A 345 -11.01 9.95 -12.78
N ASP A 346 -12.17 9.60 -13.32
CA ASP A 346 -12.39 8.34 -14.05
C ASP A 346 -11.42 8.16 -15.22
N LEU A 347 -11.12 9.25 -15.95
CA LEU A 347 -10.19 9.20 -17.06
C LEU A 347 -8.77 8.95 -16.57
N MET A 348 -8.30 9.65 -15.55
CA MET A 348 -6.97 9.46 -14.99
C MET A 348 -6.81 8.03 -14.41
N GLU A 349 -7.84 7.48 -13.77
CA GLU A 349 -7.83 6.12 -13.24
C GLU A 349 -7.76 5.06 -14.35
N ARG A 350 -8.49 5.25 -15.45
CA ARG A 350 -8.34 4.38 -16.63
C ARG A 350 -6.92 4.43 -17.21
N TRP A 351 -6.27 5.58 -17.13
CA TRP A 351 -4.88 5.74 -17.55
C TRP A 351 -3.86 5.30 -16.47
N GLY A 352 -4.30 4.57 -15.43
CA GLY A 352 -3.42 3.95 -14.42
C GLY A 352 -2.86 4.93 -13.38
N PHE A 353 -3.56 6.03 -13.14
CA PHE A 353 -3.29 6.95 -12.05
C PHE A 353 -4.39 6.83 -11.00
N THR A 354 -4.02 6.82 -9.74
CA THR A 354 -4.99 6.83 -8.64
C THR A 354 -5.19 8.23 -8.11
N TRP A 355 -6.40 8.53 -7.63
CA TRP A 355 -6.75 9.85 -7.10
C TRP A 355 -6.70 9.91 -5.57
N GLY A 356 -5.92 10.84 -5.03
CA GLY A 356 -5.79 11.06 -3.59
C GLY A 356 -7.02 11.61 -2.88
N GLY A 357 -8.04 12.08 -3.63
CA GLY A 357 -9.27 12.61 -3.03
C GLY A 357 -10.09 11.59 -2.22
N ARG A 358 -9.85 10.28 -2.41
CA ARG A 358 -10.51 9.21 -1.65
C ARG A 358 -9.73 8.76 -0.41
N TRP A 359 -8.56 9.34 -0.16
CA TRP A 359 -7.75 8.95 1.00
C TRP A 359 -8.39 9.37 2.33
N LEU A 360 -7.94 8.78 3.44
CA LEU A 360 -8.40 9.13 4.79
C LEU A 360 -8.22 10.62 5.11
N VAL A 361 -7.10 11.20 4.66
CA VAL A 361 -6.90 12.64 4.56
C VAL A 361 -6.91 12.95 3.07
N PRO A 362 -7.99 13.55 2.55
CA PRO A 362 -8.10 13.76 1.12
C PRO A 362 -6.98 14.64 0.57
N ASP A 363 -6.44 14.25 -0.60
CA ASP A 363 -5.55 15.08 -1.40
C ASP A 363 -6.15 15.22 -2.80
N GLY A 364 -7.10 16.13 -2.90
CA GLY A 364 -7.96 16.25 -4.08
C GLY A 364 -7.25 16.72 -5.33
N MET A 365 -6.06 17.36 -5.23
CA MET A 365 -5.26 17.76 -6.39
C MET A 365 -4.43 16.60 -6.94
N HIS A 366 -4.14 15.59 -6.12
CA HIS A 366 -3.10 14.59 -6.33
C HIS A 366 -3.58 13.39 -7.14
N PHE A 367 -2.84 13.08 -8.20
CA PHE A 367 -2.95 11.84 -8.96
C PHE A 367 -1.58 11.18 -9.01
N GLU A 368 -1.48 9.92 -8.57
CA GLU A 368 -0.22 9.17 -8.60
C GLU A 368 -0.32 7.92 -9.48
N PHE A 369 0.79 7.60 -10.15
CA PHE A 369 0.91 6.41 -10.98
C PHE A 369 0.80 5.13 -10.14
N VAL A 370 0.03 4.15 -10.66
CA VAL A 370 -0.13 2.83 -10.00
C VAL A 370 0.11 1.65 -10.92
N ARG A 371 -0.06 1.81 -12.24
CA ARG A 371 0.22 0.73 -13.20
C ARG A 371 0.42 1.28 -14.61
N PHE A 372 1.21 0.56 -15.40
CA PHE A 372 1.22 0.79 -16.83
C PHE A 372 -0.07 0.23 -17.45
N VAL A 373 -0.61 0.96 -18.40
CA VAL A 373 -1.77 0.55 -19.19
C VAL A 373 -1.41 0.63 -20.68
N ASP A 374 -1.92 -0.30 -21.46
CA ASP A 374 -1.95 -0.13 -22.90
C ASP A 374 -2.85 1.08 -23.21
N PRO A 375 -2.47 1.97 -24.16
CA PRO A 375 -3.32 3.09 -24.51
C PRO A 375 -4.72 2.56 -24.83
N PRO A 376 -5.78 3.04 -24.14
CA PRO A 376 -7.12 2.64 -24.51
C PRO A 376 -7.36 3.01 -25.96
N SER A 377 -8.01 2.13 -26.73
CA SER A 377 -8.40 2.44 -28.10
C SER A 377 -9.12 3.79 -28.12
N PRO A 378 -8.76 4.72 -29.02
CA PRO A 378 -9.44 6.00 -29.07
C PRO A 378 -10.94 5.77 -29.22
N PRO A 379 -11.79 6.54 -28.50
CA PRO A 379 -13.23 6.42 -28.68
C PRO A 379 -13.57 6.60 -30.16
N PRO A 380 -14.58 5.87 -30.67
CA PRO A 380 -15.01 6.05 -32.05
C PRO A 380 -15.31 7.54 -32.28
N VAL A 381 -14.69 8.11 -33.28
CA VAL A 381 -14.96 9.49 -33.68
C VAL A 381 -16.48 9.59 -33.97
N PRO A 382 -17.23 10.49 -33.31
CA PRO A 382 -18.63 10.67 -33.65
C PRO A 382 -18.73 10.88 -35.14
N ALA A 383 -19.57 10.10 -35.85
CA ALA A 383 -19.82 10.30 -37.25
C ALA A 383 -20.22 11.78 -37.43
N ALA A 384 -19.48 12.50 -38.26
CA ALA A 384 -19.85 13.87 -38.62
C ALA A 384 -21.33 13.82 -39.07
N THR A 385 -22.20 14.45 -38.29
CA THR A 385 -23.57 14.66 -38.72
C THR A 385 -23.47 15.46 -40.00
N ALA A 386 -23.71 14.77 -41.12
CA ALA A 386 -23.87 15.43 -42.41
C ALA A 386 -25.01 16.43 -42.19
N GLY A 387 -24.65 17.71 -42.09
CA GLY A 387 -25.60 18.80 -42.07
C GLY A 387 -26.32 18.84 -43.40
N GLY A 388 -27.62 18.62 -43.34
CA GLY A 388 -28.52 18.94 -44.40
C GLY A 388 -28.85 20.45 -44.41
#